data_79a60dcc12f10dbbcc59806cc2c0cddd
#
_entry.id   79a60dcc12f10dbbcc59806cc2c0cddd
#
_cell.length_a   1.000
_cell.length_b   1.000
_cell.length_c   1.000
_cell.angle_alpha   90.00
_cell.angle_beta   90.00
_cell.angle_gamma   90.00
#
_symmetry.space_group_name_H-M   'P 1'
#
loop_
_entity.id
_entity.type
_entity.pdbx_description
1 polymer ?
#
loop_
_entity_poly.entity_id
_entity_poly.type
_entity_poly.pdbx_seq_one_letter_code
_entity_poly.pdbx_strand_id
1 'polypeptide(L)'
;NHDEIESLFGKGATVTSGRWGLELVKMLFPDWSMPWIYGIISVVLLAVSVCLIVRILGIQSKPLQALLGALMLAFPSVTGTFCFMFTSSSYALAFLFAVGSVYVYRFSRKLRLPLSAVLLVAALGIYQAYISVAACLYMLLMIEDTLDKNSSPVRIVLFGLKALALMVVSIAIYYGITQLVFLVTGAEFNSYVTDNVNGSVSLLR
;
A
#
# COMPACT_ATOMS: atom_id res chain seq x y z
N ASN A 1 -14.44 -14.92 -13.00
CA ASN A 1 -13.18 -15.29 -12.41
C ASN A 1 -13.44 -16.37 -11.34
N HIS A 2 -12.66 -17.47 -11.34
CA HIS A 2 -12.83 -18.60 -10.42
C HIS A 2 -12.76 -18.13 -8.96
N ASP A 3 -11.81 -17.25 -8.64
CA ASP A 3 -11.62 -16.72 -7.29
C ASP A 3 -12.78 -15.84 -6.80
N GLU A 4 -13.50 -15.22 -7.72
CA GLU A 4 -14.70 -14.43 -7.40
C GLU A 4 -15.86 -15.33 -6.98
N ILE A 5 -15.99 -16.51 -7.62
CA ILE A 5 -16.99 -17.51 -7.26
C ILE A 5 -16.62 -18.17 -5.93
N GLU A 6 -15.35 -18.51 -5.71
CA GLU A 6 -14.89 -19.05 -4.43
C GLU A 6 -15.08 -18.05 -3.28
N SER A 7 -14.89 -16.75 -3.51
CA SER A 7 -15.08 -15.73 -2.48
C SER A 7 -16.52 -15.56 -2.02
N LEU A 8 -17.50 -16.00 -2.84
CA LEU A 8 -18.92 -16.02 -2.47
C LEU A 8 -19.28 -17.16 -1.50
N PHE A 9 -18.51 -18.25 -1.53
CA PHE A 9 -18.83 -19.49 -0.80
C PHE A 9 -17.76 -19.87 0.25
N GLY A 10 -16.58 -19.28 0.21
CA GLY A 10 -15.43 -19.59 1.06
C GLY A 10 -14.85 -18.39 1.81
N LYS A 11 -14.39 -18.64 3.04
CA LYS A 11 -13.50 -17.71 3.73
C LYS A 11 -12.13 -17.83 3.04
N GLY A 12 -11.80 -16.94 2.11
CA GLY A 12 -10.52 -16.95 1.41
C GLY A 12 -9.33 -16.93 2.40
N ALA A 13 -8.15 -17.38 1.93
CA ALA A 13 -6.92 -17.48 2.72
C ALA A 13 -6.30 -16.10 3.08
N THR A 14 -7.12 -15.14 3.51
CA THR A 14 -6.73 -13.75 3.76
C THR A 14 -5.83 -13.62 4.98
N VAL A 15 -6.24 -14.19 6.11
CA VAL A 15 -5.48 -14.16 7.38
C VAL A 15 -4.20 -14.97 7.25
N THR A 16 -4.27 -16.19 6.70
CA THR A 16 -3.12 -17.08 6.53
C THR A 16 -2.05 -16.54 5.56
N SER A 17 -2.38 -15.54 4.73
CA SER A 17 -1.42 -14.79 3.90
C SER A 17 -0.91 -13.50 4.57
N GLY A 18 -1.20 -13.27 5.86
CA GLY A 18 -0.81 -12.06 6.58
C GLY A 18 -1.62 -10.80 6.20
N ARG A 19 -2.75 -10.95 5.47
CA ARG A 19 -3.60 -9.84 5.01
C ARG A 19 -4.77 -9.59 5.97
N TRP A 20 -4.48 -9.49 7.27
CA TRP A 20 -5.49 -9.28 8.31
C TRP A 20 -6.31 -7.99 8.10
N GLY A 21 -5.73 -6.99 7.46
CA GLY A 21 -6.43 -5.73 7.13
C GLY A 21 -7.58 -5.91 6.13
N LEU A 22 -7.54 -6.94 5.27
CA LEU A 22 -8.68 -7.27 4.41
C LEU A 22 -9.91 -7.66 5.21
N GLU A 23 -9.75 -8.42 6.30
CA GLU A 23 -10.86 -8.79 7.17
C GLU A 23 -11.47 -7.57 7.86
N LEU A 24 -10.64 -6.60 8.29
CA LEU A 24 -11.12 -5.35 8.85
C LEU A 24 -11.90 -4.52 7.83
N VAL A 25 -11.44 -4.48 6.59
CA VAL A 25 -12.14 -3.75 5.52
C VAL A 25 -13.45 -4.44 5.14
N LYS A 26 -13.50 -5.78 5.14
CA LYS A 26 -14.74 -6.53 4.93
C LYS A 26 -15.81 -6.23 5.98
N MET A 27 -15.43 -5.94 7.23
CA MET A 27 -16.38 -5.51 8.25
C MET A 27 -17.05 -4.17 7.92
N LEU A 28 -16.37 -3.30 7.17
CA LEU A 28 -16.91 -2.01 6.72
C LEU A 28 -17.78 -2.14 5.47
N PHE A 29 -17.50 -3.16 4.65
CA PHE A 29 -18.21 -3.46 3.42
C PHE A 29 -18.80 -4.86 3.56
N PRO A 30 -20.09 -5.01 3.95
CA PRO A 30 -20.71 -6.32 4.09
C PRO A 30 -20.63 -7.11 2.78
N ASP A 31 -20.59 -8.44 2.90
CA ASP A 31 -20.38 -9.45 1.83
C ASP A 31 -21.42 -9.42 0.69
N TRP A 32 -21.99 -8.30 0.40
CA TRP A 32 -22.89 -8.12 -0.72
C TRP A 32 -22.07 -8.04 -2.01
N SER A 33 -22.24 -9.02 -2.88
CA SER A 33 -21.63 -9.01 -4.21
C SER A 33 -22.19 -7.86 -5.05
N MET A 34 -21.59 -6.67 -4.90
CA MET A 34 -21.93 -5.49 -5.69
C MET A 34 -20.68 -4.98 -6.43
N PRO A 35 -20.21 -5.71 -7.47
CA PRO A 35 -18.93 -5.40 -8.13
C PRO A 35 -18.87 -3.97 -8.67
N TRP A 36 -19.99 -3.45 -9.17
CA TRP A 36 -20.06 -2.06 -9.69
C TRP A 36 -19.86 -0.98 -8.61
N ILE A 37 -20.36 -1.21 -7.38
CA ILE A 37 -20.11 -0.29 -6.25
C ILE A 37 -18.63 -0.33 -5.87
N TYR A 38 -18.05 -1.52 -5.73
CA TYR A 38 -16.62 -1.66 -5.42
C TYR A 38 -15.74 -1.03 -6.51
N GLY A 39 -16.13 -1.17 -7.78
CA GLY A 39 -15.47 -0.50 -8.89
C GLY A 39 -15.48 1.02 -8.77
N ILE A 40 -16.64 1.62 -8.48
CA ILE A 40 -16.78 3.08 -8.29
C ILE A 40 -15.93 3.55 -7.09
N ILE A 41 -16.04 2.87 -5.95
CA ILE A 41 -15.24 3.19 -4.77
C ILE A 41 -13.73 3.13 -5.09
N SER A 42 -13.30 2.10 -5.80
CA SER A 42 -11.90 1.94 -6.21
C SER A 42 -11.42 3.10 -7.06
N VAL A 43 -12.19 3.51 -8.06
CA VAL A 43 -11.86 4.65 -8.92
C VAL A 43 -11.76 5.95 -8.12
N VAL A 44 -12.69 6.19 -7.19
CA VAL A 44 -12.66 7.37 -6.32
C VAL A 44 -11.41 7.38 -5.44
N LEU A 45 -11.09 6.25 -4.79
CA LEU A 45 -9.90 6.13 -3.94
C LEU A 45 -8.60 6.33 -4.74
N LEU A 46 -8.53 5.78 -5.96
CA LEU A 46 -7.39 5.99 -6.86
C LEU A 46 -7.30 7.45 -7.31
N ALA A 47 -8.41 8.11 -7.63
CA ALA A 47 -8.43 9.52 -8.01
C ALA A 47 -7.92 10.41 -6.85
N VAL A 48 -8.35 10.15 -5.61
CA VAL A 48 -7.83 10.84 -4.42
C VAL A 48 -6.33 10.59 -4.28
N SER A 49 -5.86 9.36 -4.50
CA SER A 49 -4.44 9.03 -4.45
C SER A 49 -3.63 9.80 -5.50
N VAL A 50 -4.13 9.93 -6.73
CA VAL A 50 -3.52 10.75 -7.79
C VAL A 50 -3.43 12.21 -7.35
N CYS A 51 -4.49 12.76 -6.76
CA CYS A 51 -4.49 14.14 -6.26
C CYS A 51 -3.43 14.34 -5.15
N LEU A 52 -3.26 13.35 -4.26
CA LEU A 52 -2.20 13.41 -3.25
C LEU A 52 -0.81 13.33 -3.88
N ILE A 53 -0.58 12.46 -4.86
CA ILE A 53 0.70 12.35 -5.57
C ILE A 53 1.03 13.66 -6.30
N VAL A 54 0.06 14.26 -6.99
CA VAL A 54 0.22 15.58 -7.62
C VAL A 54 0.68 16.63 -6.60
N ARG A 55 0.11 16.63 -5.40
CA ARG A 55 0.50 17.55 -4.32
C ARG A 55 1.87 17.20 -3.74
N ILE A 56 2.17 15.91 -3.55
CA ILE A 56 3.47 15.44 -3.07
C ILE A 56 4.58 15.90 -4.01
N LEU A 57 4.40 15.75 -5.31
CA LEU A 57 5.39 16.10 -6.34
C LEU A 57 5.32 17.59 -6.78
N GLY A 58 4.41 18.38 -6.23
CA GLY A 58 4.30 19.80 -6.56
C GLY A 58 3.95 20.10 -8.02
N ILE A 59 3.27 19.20 -8.73
CA ILE A 59 2.96 19.34 -10.15
C ILE A 59 1.91 20.43 -10.34
N GLN A 60 2.29 21.54 -11.01
CA GLN A 60 1.42 22.70 -11.25
C GLN A 60 0.70 22.63 -12.60
N SER A 61 1.29 21.96 -13.59
CA SER A 61 0.77 21.89 -14.96
C SER A 61 -0.45 20.99 -15.05
N LYS A 62 -1.61 21.53 -15.41
CA LYS A 62 -2.87 20.77 -15.58
C LYS A 62 -2.75 19.61 -16.58
N PRO A 63 -2.14 19.80 -17.78
CA PRO A 63 -1.97 18.66 -18.70
C PRO A 63 -1.08 17.55 -18.10
N LEU A 64 -0.04 17.90 -17.32
CA LEU A 64 0.81 16.91 -16.69
C LEU A 64 0.07 16.16 -15.54
N GLN A 65 -0.81 16.85 -14.79
CA GLN A 65 -1.68 16.20 -13.80
C GLN A 65 -2.63 15.21 -14.46
N ALA A 66 -3.25 15.60 -15.59
CA ALA A 66 -4.14 14.73 -16.36
C ALA A 66 -3.38 13.52 -16.95
N LEU A 67 -2.17 13.73 -17.47
CA LEU A 67 -1.31 12.67 -17.99
C LEU A 67 -0.93 11.69 -16.88
N LEU A 68 -0.54 12.18 -15.69
CA LEU A 68 -0.22 11.33 -14.55
C LEU A 68 -1.43 10.47 -14.15
N GLY A 69 -2.62 11.06 -14.06
CA GLY A 69 -3.85 10.33 -13.75
C GLY A 69 -4.17 9.27 -14.80
N ALA A 70 -4.06 9.61 -16.09
CA ALA A 70 -4.28 8.67 -17.18
C ALA A 70 -3.28 7.50 -17.14
N LEU A 71 -1.99 7.77 -16.95
CA LEU A 71 -0.96 6.74 -16.86
C LEU A 71 -1.19 5.81 -15.65
N MET A 72 -1.58 6.37 -14.51
CA MET A 72 -1.86 5.57 -13.32
C MET A 72 -3.07 4.66 -13.49
N LEU A 73 -4.14 5.15 -14.11
CA LEU A 73 -5.34 4.34 -14.37
C LEU A 73 -5.11 3.29 -15.46
N ALA A 74 -4.32 3.61 -16.48
CA ALA A 74 -3.98 2.71 -17.58
C ALA A 74 -2.89 1.70 -17.24
N PHE A 75 -2.23 1.82 -16.07
CA PHE A 75 -1.12 0.95 -15.71
C PHE A 75 -1.61 -0.50 -15.52
N PRO A 76 -0.94 -1.51 -16.11
CA PRO A 76 -1.43 -2.90 -16.12
C PRO A 76 -1.72 -3.48 -14.74
N SER A 77 -0.95 -3.14 -13.71
CA SER A 77 -1.20 -3.63 -12.34
C SER A 77 -2.48 -3.06 -11.73
N VAL A 78 -2.83 -1.81 -12.04
CA VAL A 78 -4.09 -1.18 -11.60
C VAL A 78 -5.26 -1.82 -12.34
N THR A 79 -5.14 -2.01 -13.65
CA THR A 79 -6.14 -2.71 -14.47
C THR A 79 -6.33 -4.14 -13.97
N GLY A 80 -5.23 -4.86 -13.64
CA GLY A 80 -5.27 -6.19 -13.06
C GLY A 80 -6.01 -6.26 -11.72
N THR A 81 -5.98 -5.18 -10.92
CA THR A 81 -6.73 -5.10 -9.66
C THR A 81 -8.25 -5.18 -9.90
N PHE A 82 -8.74 -4.62 -11.01
CA PHE A 82 -10.15 -4.72 -11.40
C PHE A 82 -10.58 -6.10 -11.88
N CYS A 83 -9.66 -7.00 -12.16
CA CYS A 83 -10.00 -8.42 -12.42
C CYS A 83 -10.45 -9.13 -11.14
N PHE A 84 -10.16 -8.57 -9.96
CA PHE A 84 -10.55 -9.08 -8.64
C PHE A 84 -11.47 -8.07 -7.95
N MET A 85 -12.68 -7.89 -8.48
CA MET A 85 -13.61 -6.84 -8.05
C MET A 85 -13.93 -6.89 -6.56
N PHE A 86 -14.02 -8.08 -5.97
CA PHE A 86 -14.32 -8.28 -4.55
C PHE A 86 -13.24 -7.71 -3.60
N THR A 87 -11.99 -7.52 -4.06
CA THR A 87 -10.90 -6.92 -3.29
C THR A 87 -10.43 -5.57 -3.83
N SER A 88 -10.96 -5.12 -4.96
CA SER A 88 -10.49 -3.93 -5.67
C SER A 88 -10.53 -2.67 -4.81
N SER A 89 -11.63 -2.46 -4.06
CA SER A 89 -11.78 -1.31 -3.16
C SER A 89 -10.78 -1.35 -1.99
N SER A 90 -10.53 -2.54 -1.44
CA SER A 90 -9.54 -2.74 -0.38
C SER A 90 -8.12 -2.44 -0.87
N TYR A 91 -7.78 -2.89 -2.08
CA TYR A 91 -6.48 -2.60 -2.67
C TYR A 91 -6.30 -1.12 -3.03
N ALA A 92 -7.35 -0.48 -3.54
CA ALA A 92 -7.33 0.96 -3.78
C ALA A 92 -7.17 1.75 -2.46
N LEU A 93 -7.80 1.28 -1.37
CA LEU A 93 -7.63 1.86 -0.03
C LEU A 93 -6.21 1.68 0.50
N ALA A 94 -5.61 0.50 0.33
CA ALA A 94 -4.22 0.26 0.73
C ALA A 94 -3.24 1.14 -0.06
N PHE A 95 -3.48 1.32 -1.36
CA PHE A 95 -2.73 2.26 -2.19
C PHE A 95 -2.85 3.69 -1.67
N LEU A 96 -4.07 4.13 -1.34
CA LEU A 96 -4.31 5.45 -0.74
C LEU A 96 -3.59 5.62 0.60
N PHE A 97 -3.55 4.60 1.45
CA PHE A 97 -2.82 4.64 2.72
C PHE A 97 -1.30 4.75 2.50
N ALA A 98 -0.74 4.02 1.53
CA ALA A 98 0.67 4.12 1.20
C ALA A 98 1.04 5.52 0.69
N VAL A 99 0.28 6.09 -0.22
CA VAL A 99 0.44 7.47 -0.71
C VAL A 99 0.21 8.48 0.42
N GLY A 100 -0.85 8.29 1.21
CA GLY A 100 -1.20 9.14 2.37
C GLY A 100 -0.11 9.17 3.43
N SER A 101 0.58 8.05 3.66
CA SER A 101 1.75 7.98 4.54
C SER A 101 2.84 8.98 4.11
N VAL A 102 3.19 8.99 2.83
CA VAL A 102 4.20 9.92 2.29
C VAL A 102 3.71 11.36 2.33
N TYR A 103 2.42 11.60 2.05
CA TYR A 103 1.81 12.92 2.13
C TYR A 103 1.92 13.49 3.55
N VAL A 104 1.52 12.72 4.54
CA VAL A 104 1.61 13.11 5.96
C VAL A 104 3.07 13.33 6.36
N TYR A 105 3.97 12.46 5.91
CA TYR A 105 5.40 12.61 6.17
C TYR A 105 5.96 13.92 5.61
N ARG A 106 5.53 14.36 4.43
CA ARG A 106 5.99 15.61 3.79
C ARG A 106 5.39 16.85 4.46
N PHE A 107 4.10 16.87 4.74
CA PHE A 107 3.35 18.08 5.08
C PHE A 107 2.98 18.23 6.56
N SER A 108 2.92 17.16 7.35
CA SER A 108 2.61 17.24 8.77
C SER A 108 3.85 17.57 9.59
N ARG A 109 3.72 18.42 10.62
CA ARG A 109 4.82 18.75 11.54
C ARG A 109 4.78 17.88 12.81
N LYS A 110 3.61 17.80 13.49
CA LYS A 110 3.50 17.18 14.81
C LYS A 110 3.28 15.65 14.74
N LEU A 111 2.47 15.19 13.80
CA LEU A 111 2.10 13.78 13.65
C LEU A 111 2.84 13.07 12.51
N ARG A 112 3.92 13.68 12.03
CA ARG A 112 4.70 13.23 10.87
C ARG A 112 5.06 11.75 10.93
N LEU A 113 5.73 11.31 11.97
CA LEU A 113 6.19 9.93 12.10
C LEU A 113 5.08 8.96 12.52
N PRO A 114 4.32 9.21 13.61
CA PRO A 114 3.34 8.23 14.08
C PRO A 114 2.20 8.01 13.09
N LEU A 115 1.65 9.07 12.49
CA LEU A 115 0.55 8.93 11.55
C LEU A 115 1.02 8.31 10.23
N SER A 116 2.22 8.64 9.74
CA SER A 116 2.80 7.99 8.57
C SER A 116 3.04 6.49 8.81
N ALA A 117 3.53 6.11 10.00
CA ALA A 117 3.72 4.71 10.36
C ALA A 117 2.38 3.96 10.41
N VAL A 118 1.36 4.53 11.07
CA VAL A 118 0.01 3.92 11.15
C VAL A 118 -0.58 3.69 9.76
N LEU A 119 -0.51 4.69 8.87
CA LEU A 119 -1.02 4.55 7.50
C LEU A 119 -0.24 3.48 6.72
N LEU A 120 1.07 3.40 6.90
CA LEU A 120 1.88 2.40 6.21
C LEU A 120 1.64 0.99 6.75
N VAL A 121 1.45 0.82 8.07
CA VAL A 121 1.05 -0.44 8.69
C VAL A 121 -0.33 -0.88 8.20
N ALA A 122 -1.29 0.04 8.10
CA ALA A 122 -2.61 -0.25 7.55
C ALA A 122 -2.54 -0.70 6.08
N ALA A 123 -1.72 -0.04 5.26
CA ALA A 123 -1.48 -0.45 3.88
C ALA A 123 -0.88 -1.87 3.81
N LEU A 124 0.14 -2.16 4.62
CA LEU A 124 0.77 -3.49 4.72
C LEU A 124 -0.19 -4.58 5.17
N GLY A 125 -1.06 -4.27 6.13
CA GLY A 125 -2.07 -5.20 6.65
C GLY A 125 -3.10 -5.61 5.59
N ILE A 126 -3.38 -4.74 4.60
CA ILE A 126 -4.28 -5.04 3.49
C ILE A 126 -3.51 -5.74 2.36
N TYR A 127 -2.40 -5.13 1.91
CA TYR A 127 -1.58 -5.69 0.84
C TYR A 127 -0.13 -5.24 0.93
N GLN A 128 0.77 -6.17 1.21
CA GLN A 128 2.19 -5.91 1.52
C GLN A 128 2.95 -5.24 0.36
N ALA A 129 2.57 -5.51 -0.90
CA ALA A 129 3.25 -4.96 -2.07
C ALA A 129 3.22 -3.42 -2.14
N TYR A 130 2.24 -2.77 -1.50
CA TYR A 130 2.12 -1.31 -1.58
C TYR A 130 3.17 -0.52 -0.78
N ILE A 131 3.99 -1.18 0.00
CA ILE A 131 5.19 -0.53 0.57
C ILE A 131 6.13 -0.01 -0.53
N SER A 132 6.18 -0.69 -1.68
CA SER A 132 6.97 -0.26 -2.84
C SER A 132 6.51 1.09 -3.39
N VAL A 133 5.21 1.38 -3.32
CA VAL A 133 4.65 2.68 -3.73
C VAL A 133 5.20 3.81 -2.84
N ALA A 134 5.19 3.60 -1.52
CA ALA A 134 5.77 4.58 -0.59
C ALA A 134 7.28 4.74 -0.82
N ALA A 135 8.00 3.63 -1.04
CA ALA A 135 9.44 3.66 -1.34
C ALA A 135 9.74 4.47 -2.61
N CYS A 136 9.01 4.21 -3.71
CA CYS A 136 9.14 4.97 -4.95
C CYS A 136 8.88 6.47 -4.76
N LEU A 137 7.84 6.82 -4.00
CA LEU A 137 7.55 8.24 -3.73
C LEU A 137 8.64 8.90 -2.88
N TYR A 138 9.19 8.21 -1.87
CA TYR A 138 10.34 8.73 -1.12
C TYR A 138 11.58 8.91 -1.99
N MET A 139 11.84 7.96 -2.93
CA MET A 139 12.94 8.09 -3.89
C MET A 139 12.73 9.29 -4.82
N LEU A 140 11.52 9.52 -5.33
CA LEU A 140 11.19 10.69 -6.14
C LEU A 140 11.43 11.99 -5.38
N LEU A 141 11.06 12.06 -4.09
CA LEU A 141 11.34 13.21 -3.24
C LEU A 141 12.84 13.44 -3.03
N MET A 142 13.63 12.36 -2.88
CA MET A 142 15.09 12.48 -2.80
C MET A 142 15.70 12.99 -4.11
N ILE A 143 15.16 12.57 -5.26
CA ILE A 143 15.59 13.08 -6.58
C ILE A 143 15.24 14.56 -6.69
N GLU A 144 14.03 14.97 -6.30
CA GLU A 144 13.62 16.38 -6.26
C GLU A 144 14.59 17.23 -5.42
N ASP A 145 14.89 16.78 -4.20
CA ASP A 145 15.84 17.44 -3.31
C ASP A 145 17.27 17.47 -3.88
N THR A 146 17.68 16.48 -4.67
CA THR A 146 19.00 16.42 -5.31
C THR A 146 19.12 17.42 -6.47
N LEU A 147 18.03 17.67 -7.16
CA LEU A 147 17.97 18.65 -8.26
C LEU A 147 17.91 20.11 -7.74
N ASP A 148 17.53 20.30 -6.48
CA ASP A 148 17.56 21.63 -5.86
C ASP A 148 19.01 22.00 -5.47
N LYS A 149 19.56 23.01 -6.15
CA LYS A 149 20.93 23.52 -5.93
C LYS A 149 21.21 23.98 -4.49
N ASN A 150 20.19 24.28 -3.71
CA ASN A 150 20.31 24.72 -2.32
C ASN A 150 20.28 23.55 -1.31
N SER A 151 20.06 22.32 -1.76
CA SER A 151 20.00 21.17 -0.88
C SER A 151 21.39 20.64 -0.53
N SER A 152 21.63 20.43 0.77
CA SER A 152 22.87 19.80 1.24
C SER A 152 22.82 18.28 1.05
N PRO A 153 23.90 17.63 0.55
CA PRO A 153 23.95 16.16 0.43
C PRO A 153 23.64 15.44 1.75
N VAL A 154 24.11 15.97 2.87
CA VAL A 154 23.83 15.41 4.20
C VAL A 154 22.32 15.40 4.51
N ARG A 155 21.61 16.47 4.14
CA ARG A 155 20.15 16.56 4.34
C ARG A 155 19.41 15.48 3.54
N ILE A 156 19.82 15.25 2.29
CA ILE A 156 19.22 14.25 1.40
C ILE A 156 19.42 12.84 1.98
N VAL A 157 20.66 12.52 2.39
CA VAL A 157 20.97 11.23 3.01
C VAL A 157 20.18 11.02 4.31
N LEU A 158 20.12 12.03 5.18
CA LEU A 158 19.35 11.97 6.42
C LEU A 158 17.84 11.80 6.16
N PHE A 159 17.31 12.44 5.11
CA PHE A 159 15.92 12.22 4.69
C PHE A 159 15.68 10.77 4.28
N GLY A 160 16.56 10.23 3.43
CA GLY A 160 16.47 8.84 2.97
C GLY A 160 16.58 7.84 4.13
N LEU A 161 17.51 8.03 5.05
CA LEU A 161 17.66 7.19 6.25
C LEU A 161 16.42 7.23 7.15
N LYS A 162 15.80 8.40 7.32
CA LYS A 162 14.56 8.53 8.11
C LYS A 162 13.39 7.85 7.43
N ALA A 163 13.27 7.97 6.10
CA ALA A 163 12.25 7.28 5.32
C ALA A 163 12.43 5.76 5.39
N LEU A 164 13.66 5.28 5.25
CA LEU A 164 14.00 3.87 5.39
C LEU A 164 13.68 3.35 6.79
N ALA A 165 14.09 4.07 7.83
CA ALA A 165 13.79 3.71 9.22
C ALA A 165 12.28 3.64 9.48
N LEU A 166 11.49 4.59 8.95
CA LEU A 166 10.04 4.56 9.04
C LEU A 166 9.45 3.31 8.38
N MET A 167 9.92 2.94 7.19
CA MET A 167 9.45 1.73 6.50
C MET A 167 9.82 0.46 7.29
N VAL A 168 11.04 0.35 7.79
CA VAL A 168 11.49 -0.79 8.60
C VAL A 168 10.68 -0.92 9.89
N VAL A 169 10.45 0.18 10.60
CA VAL A 169 9.62 0.20 11.82
C VAL A 169 8.18 -0.21 11.48
N SER A 170 7.63 0.28 10.38
CA SER A 170 6.27 -0.08 9.95
C SER A 170 6.15 -1.57 9.60
N ILE A 171 7.16 -2.16 8.94
CA ILE A 171 7.23 -3.61 8.69
C ILE A 171 7.29 -4.39 10.00
N ALA A 172 8.11 -3.96 10.95
CA ALA A 172 8.24 -4.62 12.25
C ALA A 172 6.92 -4.59 13.04
N ILE A 173 6.24 -3.44 13.06
CA ILE A 173 4.91 -3.31 13.69
C ILE A 173 3.88 -4.21 12.98
N TYR A 174 3.83 -4.16 11.63
CA TYR A 174 2.96 -5.02 10.84
C TYR A 174 3.18 -6.51 11.16
N TYR A 175 4.45 -6.94 11.21
CA TYR A 175 4.79 -8.33 11.54
C TYR A 175 4.35 -8.69 12.95
N GLY A 176 4.59 -7.82 13.93
CA GLY A 176 4.12 -8.01 15.32
C GLY A 176 2.60 -8.16 15.41
N ILE A 177 1.84 -7.31 14.70
CA ILE A 177 0.37 -7.43 14.65
C ILE A 177 -0.04 -8.75 13.99
N THR A 178 0.63 -9.16 12.90
CA THR A 178 0.35 -10.42 12.21
C THR A 178 0.54 -11.61 13.14
N GLN A 179 1.61 -11.64 13.94
CA GLN A 179 1.84 -12.70 14.93
C GLN A 179 0.77 -12.69 16.03
N LEU A 180 0.35 -11.53 16.50
CA LEU A 180 -0.75 -11.43 17.46
C LEU A 180 -2.06 -11.96 16.89
N VAL A 181 -2.38 -11.63 15.65
CA VAL A 181 -3.57 -12.14 14.96
C VAL A 181 -3.52 -13.66 14.84
N PHE A 182 -2.36 -14.24 14.52
CA PHE A 182 -2.19 -15.69 14.43
C PHE A 182 -2.37 -16.38 15.81
N LEU A 183 -1.83 -15.79 16.86
CA LEU A 183 -2.01 -16.31 18.23
C LEU A 183 -3.50 -16.32 18.65
N VAL A 184 -4.25 -15.28 18.26
CA VAL A 184 -5.68 -15.16 18.62
C VAL A 184 -6.57 -16.06 17.75
N THR A 185 -6.25 -16.20 16.47
CA THR A 185 -7.07 -16.96 15.51
C THR A 185 -6.68 -18.42 15.39
N GLY A 186 -5.53 -18.83 15.95
CA GLY A 186 -4.96 -20.17 15.74
C GLY A 186 -4.53 -20.43 14.29
N ALA A 187 -4.41 -19.39 13.47
CA ALA A 187 -4.01 -19.49 12.08
C ALA A 187 -2.48 -19.58 11.97
N GLU A 188 -2.01 -20.32 10.97
CA GLU A 188 -0.59 -20.39 10.61
C GLU A 188 -0.39 -19.81 9.20
N PHE A 189 0.85 -19.44 8.87
CA PHE A 189 1.16 -19.04 7.50
C PHE A 189 0.86 -20.17 6.52
N ASN A 190 0.22 -19.83 5.40
CA ASN A 190 -0.06 -20.79 4.36
C ASN A 190 1.27 -21.40 3.85
N SER A 191 1.30 -22.71 3.60
CA SER A 191 2.46 -23.45 3.08
C SER A 191 3.07 -22.78 1.83
N TYR A 192 2.24 -22.21 0.97
CA TYR A 192 2.70 -21.44 -0.19
C TYR A 192 3.63 -20.26 0.18
N VAL A 193 3.38 -19.58 1.31
CA VAL A 193 4.23 -18.46 1.77
C VAL A 193 5.53 -18.99 2.36
N THR A 194 5.46 -20.07 3.16
CA THR A 194 6.63 -20.70 3.79
C THR A 194 7.54 -21.37 2.76
N ASP A 195 6.99 -22.01 1.75
CA ASP A 195 7.75 -22.68 0.70
C ASP A 195 8.49 -21.68 -0.20
N ASN A 196 7.88 -20.54 -0.53
CA ASN A 196 8.54 -19.49 -1.29
C ASN A 196 9.69 -18.83 -0.51
N VAL A 197 9.55 -18.65 0.80
CA VAL A 197 10.63 -18.12 1.66
C VAL A 197 11.77 -19.14 1.75
N ASN A 198 11.46 -20.41 1.99
CA ASN A 198 12.47 -21.49 2.09
C ASN A 198 13.15 -21.75 0.74
N GLY A 199 12.41 -21.70 -0.38
CA GLY A 199 12.97 -21.83 -1.72
C GLY A 199 13.95 -20.70 -2.06
N SER A 200 13.65 -19.47 -1.65
CA SER A 200 14.55 -18.33 -1.85
C SER A 200 15.84 -18.45 -1.03
N VAL A 201 15.78 -19.00 0.17
CA VAL A 201 16.95 -19.24 1.03
C VAL A 201 17.83 -20.37 0.49
N SER A 202 17.23 -21.41 -0.14
CA SER A 202 17.98 -22.52 -0.73
C SER A 202 18.76 -22.13 -1.99
N LEU A 203 18.32 -21.10 -2.72
CA LEU A 203 19.01 -20.56 -3.90
C LEU A 203 20.22 -19.66 -3.55
N LEU A 204 20.33 -19.24 -2.28
CA LEU A 204 21.44 -18.41 -1.77
C LEU A 204 22.53 -19.24 -1.07
N ARG A 205 22.40 -20.57 -1.03
CA ARG A 205 23.41 -21.53 -0.59
C ARG A 205 24.04 -22.25 -1.79
#